data_6ea7e73cb0ae84c31d98bb6aeed90914
#
_entry.id   6ea7e73cb0ae84c31d98bb6aeed90914
#
_cell.length_a   1.000
_cell.length_b   1.000
_cell.length_c   1.000
_cell.angle_alpha   90.00
_cell.angle_beta   90.00
_cell.angle_gamma   90.00
#
_symmetry.space_group_name_H-M   'P 1'
#
loop_
_entity.id
_entity.type
_entity.pdbx_description
1 polymer ?
#
loop_
_entity_poly.entity_id
_entity_poly.type
_entity_poly.pdbx_seq_one_letter_code
_entity_poly.pdbx_strand_id
1 'polypeptide(L)'
;IALGRRLRQIAPDIVLVYISAYLEFAPQGYTVNAYRYLLKRDIAAQLPSCLEDIFSGMSDPRKTLEVHHNRTTSEIPLDQIYYLESALRQINVYGDIPHLPICTFYGKIADLPAMLYENGFLQVGRSDVVNLQYVRSIRNYKVELRSGVELSVSRQYYTAIRSAWLEWKGQFGDE
;
A
#
# COMPACT_ATOMS: atom_id res chain seq x y z
N ILE A 1 -15.53 -12.56 19.56
CA ILE A 1 -15.74 -11.19 20.04
C ILE A 1 -14.54 -10.72 20.90
N ALA A 2 -14.11 -11.50 21.92
CA ALA A 2 -12.95 -11.12 22.75
C ALA A 2 -11.67 -10.87 21.92
N LEU A 3 -11.38 -11.74 20.96
CA LEU A 3 -10.26 -11.56 20.02
C LEU A 3 -10.41 -10.26 19.20
N GLY A 4 -11.60 -9.95 18.69
CA GLY A 4 -11.83 -8.73 17.92
C GLY A 4 -11.58 -7.45 18.72
N ARG A 5 -11.98 -7.44 20.02
CA ARG A 5 -11.64 -6.33 20.93
C ARG A 5 -10.14 -6.15 21.09
N ARG A 6 -9.41 -7.24 21.26
CA ARG A 6 -7.96 -7.19 21.43
C ARG A 6 -7.26 -6.75 20.13
N LEU A 7 -7.70 -7.24 18.98
CA LEU A 7 -7.19 -6.80 17.68
C LEU A 7 -7.42 -5.30 17.45
N ARG A 8 -8.60 -4.80 17.82
CA ARG A 8 -8.91 -3.37 17.69
C ARG A 8 -8.07 -2.49 18.61
N GLN A 9 -7.63 -3.00 19.77
CA GLN A 9 -6.72 -2.29 20.67
C GLN A 9 -5.30 -2.21 20.12
N ILE A 10 -4.84 -3.27 19.44
CA ILE A 10 -3.50 -3.35 18.85
C ILE A 10 -3.45 -2.62 17.50
N ALA A 11 -4.47 -2.75 16.68
CA ALA A 11 -4.58 -2.17 15.34
C ALA A 11 -5.96 -1.50 15.19
N PRO A 12 -6.10 -0.20 15.55
CA PRO A 12 -7.39 0.50 15.52
C PRO A 12 -8.07 0.51 14.15
N ASP A 13 -7.29 0.56 13.08
CA ASP A 13 -7.78 0.66 11.69
C ASP A 13 -7.99 -0.70 11.02
N ILE A 14 -7.79 -1.80 11.75
CA ILE A 14 -8.01 -3.15 11.18
C ILE A 14 -9.45 -3.34 10.72
N VAL A 15 -9.64 -3.88 9.53
CA VAL A 15 -10.96 -4.27 9.03
C VAL A 15 -11.32 -5.66 9.56
N LEU A 16 -12.35 -5.74 10.39
CA LEU A 16 -12.80 -6.99 11.00
C LEU A 16 -14.06 -7.49 10.29
N VAL A 17 -13.98 -8.69 9.73
CA VAL A 17 -15.14 -9.43 9.20
C VAL A 17 -15.32 -10.69 10.02
N TYR A 18 -16.52 -10.87 10.55
CA TYR A 18 -16.88 -12.11 11.27
C TYR A 18 -17.54 -13.09 10.32
N ILE A 19 -17.11 -14.34 10.40
CA ILE A 19 -17.73 -15.46 9.67
C ILE A 19 -18.17 -16.51 10.70
N SER A 20 -19.47 -16.75 10.79
CA SER A 20 -20.04 -17.64 11.79
C SER A 20 -21.20 -18.47 11.25
N ALA A 21 -21.44 -19.62 11.87
CA ALA A 21 -22.64 -20.41 11.62
C ALA A 21 -23.88 -19.88 12.36
N TYR A 22 -23.68 -19.00 13.35
CA TYR A 22 -24.70 -18.58 14.31
C TYR A 22 -25.06 -17.09 14.13
N LEU A 23 -26.35 -16.82 13.83
CA LEU A 23 -26.83 -15.45 13.64
C LEU A 23 -26.96 -14.67 14.98
N GLU A 24 -27.20 -15.37 16.07
CA GLU A 24 -27.40 -14.78 17.40
C GLU A 24 -26.22 -13.97 17.91
N PHE A 25 -25.01 -14.19 17.37
CA PHE A 25 -23.81 -13.43 17.72
C PHE A 25 -23.61 -12.19 16.86
N ALA A 26 -24.41 -11.95 15.82
CA ALA A 26 -24.28 -10.78 14.97
C ALA A 26 -24.38 -9.44 15.73
N PRO A 27 -25.30 -9.25 16.71
CA PRO A 27 -25.33 -8.02 17.48
C PRO A 27 -24.05 -7.71 18.25
N GLN A 28 -23.31 -8.75 18.64
CA GLN A 28 -22.03 -8.59 19.33
C GLN A 28 -20.90 -8.13 18.39
N GLY A 29 -21.02 -8.35 17.09
CA GLY A 29 -20.09 -7.81 16.09
C GLY A 29 -20.09 -6.29 16.08
N TYR A 30 -21.23 -5.65 16.30
CA TYR A 30 -21.33 -4.19 16.39
C TYR A 30 -20.53 -3.62 17.58
N THR A 31 -20.43 -4.34 18.69
CA THR A 31 -19.70 -3.88 19.90
C THR A 31 -18.18 -3.78 19.69
N VAL A 32 -17.65 -4.39 18.63
CA VAL A 32 -16.22 -4.36 18.25
C VAL A 32 -16.01 -3.65 16.92
N ASN A 33 -17.02 -2.91 16.47
CA ASN A 33 -17.01 -2.17 15.21
C ASN A 33 -16.58 -3.05 14.03
N ALA A 34 -17.20 -4.26 13.93
CA ALA A 34 -16.96 -5.14 12.80
C ALA A 34 -17.52 -4.52 11.52
N TYR A 35 -16.74 -4.59 10.44
CA TYR A 35 -17.14 -4.11 9.12
C TYR A 35 -18.38 -4.86 8.61
N ARG A 36 -18.35 -6.20 8.71
CA ARG A 36 -19.48 -7.06 8.32
C ARG A 36 -19.48 -8.36 9.12
N TYR A 37 -20.68 -8.94 9.27
CA TYR A 37 -20.91 -10.26 9.84
C TYR A 37 -21.51 -11.16 8.76
N LEU A 38 -20.80 -12.22 8.36
CA LEU A 38 -21.21 -13.14 7.31
C LEU A 38 -21.61 -14.49 7.94
N LEU A 39 -22.72 -15.06 7.47
CA LEU A 39 -23.10 -16.41 7.84
C LEU A 39 -22.35 -17.42 6.97
N LYS A 40 -21.84 -18.50 7.57
CA LYS A 40 -21.11 -19.54 6.85
C LYS A 40 -21.92 -20.15 5.70
N ARG A 41 -23.25 -20.27 5.85
CA ARG A 41 -24.12 -20.80 4.80
C ARG A 41 -24.21 -19.92 3.56
N ASP A 42 -23.99 -18.61 3.72
CA ASP A 42 -24.14 -17.62 2.66
C ASP A 42 -22.78 -17.09 2.18
N ILE A 43 -21.66 -17.65 2.66
CA ILE A 43 -20.31 -17.12 2.48
C ILE A 43 -19.93 -17.06 0.99
N ALA A 44 -20.30 -18.06 0.20
CA ALA A 44 -19.95 -18.11 -1.22
C ALA A 44 -20.58 -16.95 -2.01
N ALA A 45 -21.78 -16.50 -1.62
CA ALA A 45 -22.47 -15.39 -2.26
C ALA A 45 -22.05 -14.03 -1.72
N GLN A 46 -21.75 -13.93 -0.42
CA GLN A 46 -21.55 -12.63 0.24
C GLN A 46 -20.08 -12.23 0.41
N LEU A 47 -19.15 -13.20 0.46
CA LEU A 47 -17.74 -12.89 0.66
C LEU A 47 -17.11 -12.11 -0.50
N PRO A 48 -17.36 -12.44 -1.79
CA PRO A 48 -16.80 -11.68 -2.89
C PRO A 48 -17.20 -10.19 -2.83
N SER A 49 -18.49 -9.89 -2.70
CA SER A 49 -18.95 -8.50 -2.61
C SER A 49 -18.44 -7.79 -1.34
N CYS A 50 -18.33 -8.51 -0.23
CA CYS A 50 -17.76 -7.95 1.00
C CYS A 50 -16.29 -7.56 0.82
N LEU A 51 -15.50 -8.38 0.14
CA LEU A 51 -14.10 -8.07 -0.16
C LEU A 51 -14.00 -6.91 -1.16
N GLU A 52 -14.82 -6.90 -2.21
CA GLU A 52 -14.88 -5.77 -3.16
C GLU A 52 -15.18 -4.45 -2.46
N ASP A 53 -16.17 -4.43 -1.55
CA ASP A 53 -16.53 -3.25 -0.76
C ASP A 53 -15.37 -2.80 0.16
N ILE A 54 -14.67 -3.75 0.80
CA ILE A 54 -13.52 -3.46 1.66
C ILE A 54 -12.40 -2.86 0.82
N PHE A 55 -12.01 -3.50 -0.26
CA PHE A 55 -10.92 -3.04 -1.11
C PHE A 55 -11.24 -1.72 -1.79
N SER A 56 -12.48 -1.50 -2.22
CA SER A 56 -12.93 -0.21 -2.76
C SER A 56 -12.93 0.90 -1.71
N GLY A 57 -13.24 0.57 -0.45
CA GLY A 57 -13.22 1.52 0.67
C GLY A 57 -11.83 1.78 1.24
N MET A 58 -10.91 0.82 1.10
CA MET A 58 -9.50 0.96 1.53
C MET A 58 -8.65 1.71 0.49
N SER A 59 -8.97 1.58 -0.78
CA SER A 59 -8.42 2.44 -1.82
C SER A 59 -9.11 3.79 -1.73
N ASP A 60 -8.44 4.81 -1.19
CA ASP A 60 -8.93 6.18 -1.35
C ASP A 60 -8.95 6.45 -2.86
N PRO A 61 -10.14 6.53 -3.51
CA PRO A 61 -10.22 6.70 -4.96
C PRO A 61 -9.56 8.00 -5.44
N ARG A 62 -9.14 8.85 -4.50
CA ARG A 62 -8.41 10.09 -4.76
C ARG A 62 -6.89 9.92 -4.74
N LYS A 63 -6.37 8.74 -4.37
CA LYS A 63 -4.94 8.45 -4.28
C LYS A 63 -4.49 7.48 -5.36
N THR A 64 -4.65 7.88 -6.61
CA THR A 64 -4.20 7.13 -7.78
C THR A 64 -3.12 7.89 -8.53
N LEU A 65 -2.17 7.18 -9.11
CA LEU A 65 -1.26 7.70 -10.11
C LEU A 65 -1.92 7.55 -11.49
N GLU A 66 -2.29 8.68 -12.08
CA GLU A 66 -2.76 8.71 -13.46
C GLU A 66 -1.58 8.62 -14.42
N VAL A 67 -1.61 7.65 -15.32
CA VAL A 67 -0.58 7.41 -16.33
C VAL A 67 -1.16 7.37 -17.72
N HIS A 68 -0.49 8.04 -18.66
CA HIS A 68 -0.89 8.06 -20.06
C HIS A 68 0.04 7.14 -20.87
N HIS A 69 -0.53 6.08 -21.43
CA HIS A 69 0.19 5.13 -22.29
C HIS A 69 -0.64 4.77 -23.53
N ASN A 70 -0.03 4.84 -24.71
CA ASN A 70 -0.66 4.45 -25.99
C ASN A 70 -2.08 4.98 -26.21
N ARG A 71 -2.33 6.26 -25.91
CA ARG A 71 -3.64 6.93 -26.00
C ARG A 71 -4.69 6.42 -24.99
N THR A 72 -4.26 5.65 -24.02
CA THR A 72 -5.11 5.17 -22.94
C THR A 72 -4.63 5.81 -21.64
N THR A 73 -5.56 6.24 -20.82
CA THR A 73 -5.29 6.66 -19.43
C THR A 73 -5.59 5.50 -18.51
N SER A 74 -4.66 5.21 -17.61
CA SER A 74 -4.83 4.21 -16.54
C SER A 74 -4.59 4.88 -15.20
N GLU A 75 -5.38 4.52 -14.22
CA GLU A 75 -5.23 4.95 -12.83
C GLU A 75 -4.69 3.79 -12.00
N ILE A 76 -3.56 4.01 -11.33
CA ILE A 76 -2.92 2.99 -10.49
C ILE A 76 -3.04 3.45 -9.05
N PRO A 77 -3.73 2.71 -8.17
CA PRO A 77 -3.79 3.01 -6.75
C PRO A 77 -2.38 3.10 -6.14
N LEU A 78 -2.12 4.13 -5.33
CA LEU A 78 -0.79 4.36 -4.75
C LEU A 78 -0.38 3.23 -3.80
N ASP A 79 -1.34 2.57 -3.17
CA ASP A 79 -1.16 1.40 -2.32
C ASP A 79 -0.76 0.11 -3.07
N GLN A 80 -0.80 0.12 -4.41
CA GLN A 80 -0.28 -0.96 -5.24
C GLN A 80 1.14 -0.71 -5.74
N ILE A 81 1.66 0.52 -5.54
CA ILE A 81 2.97 0.93 -6.04
C ILE A 81 4.02 0.77 -4.94
N TYR A 82 4.98 -0.10 -5.17
CA TYR A 82 6.12 -0.32 -4.27
C TYR A 82 7.29 0.62 -4.58
N TYR A 83 7.60 0.76 -5.87
CA TYR A 83 8.62 1.70 -6.33
C TYR A 83 8.42 2.04 -7.81
N LEU A 84 9.05 3.13 -8.23
CA LEU A 84 9.14 3.56 -9.62
C LEU A 84 10.61 3.65 -10.02
N GLU A 85 10.91 3.22 -11.24
CA GLU A 85 12.25 3.27 -11.81
C GLU A 85 12.22 3.97 -13.17
N SER A 86 13.12 4.93 -13.38
CA SER A 86 13.30 5.58 -14.68
C SER A 86 14.42 4.93 -15.47
N ALA A 87 14.10 4.42 -16.64
CA ALA A 87 15.05 3.85 -17.58
C ALA A 87 14.71 4.31 -19.02
N LEU A 88 15.70 4.81 -19.77
CA LEU A 88 15.56 5.18 -21.19
C LEU A 88 14.36 6.11 -21.50
N ARG A 89 14.10 7.11 -20.64
CA ARG A 89 12.98 8.05 -20.73
C ARG A 89 11.60 7.39 -20.48
N GLN A 90 11.59 6.22 -19.89
CA GLN A 90 10.38 5.57 -19.43
C GLN A 90 10.40 5.45 -17.91
N ILE A 91 9.23 5.49 -17.32
CA ILE A 91 8.99 5.19 -15.91
C ILE A 91 8.32 3.81 -15.86
N ASN A 92 8.98 2.88 -15.21
CA ASN A 92 8.43 1.58 -14.86
C ASN A 92 7.81 1.67 -13.46
N VAL A 93 6.57 1.26 -13.31
CA VAL A 93 5.85 1.20 -12.03
C VAL A 93 5.83 -0.23 -11.55
N TYR A 94 6.32 -0.49 -10.35
CA TYR A 94 6.43 -1.83 -9.79
C TYR A 94 5.56 -2.01 -8.55
N GLY A 95 4.94 -3.19 -8.44
CA GLY A 95 4.12 -3.62 -7.31
C GLY A 95 4.79 -4.73 -6.49
N ASP A 96 3.96 -5.65 -6.01
CA ASP A 96 4.33 -6.78 -5.15
C ASP A 96 5.16 -7.86 -5.85
N ILE A 97 5.02 -7.99 -7.19
CA ILE A 97 5.79 -8.97 -7.97
C ILE A 97 7.16 -8.39 -8.32
N PRO A 98 8.26 -8.97 -7.79
CA PRO A 98 9.60 -8.48 -8.04
C PRO A 98 9.95 -8.41 -9.54
N HIS A 99 10.51 -7.27 -9.96
CA HIS A 99 11.01 -7.03 -11.33
C HIS A 99 9.98 -7.15 -12.47
N LEU A 100 8.69 -7.28 -12.15
CA LEU A 100 7.61 -7.25 -13.13
C LEU A 100 6.87 -5.90 -13.00
N PRO A 101 6.97 -4.97 -13.97
CA PRO A 101 6.27 -3.71 -13.89
C PRO A 101 4.76 -3.89 -14.08
N ILE A 102 3.96 -3.21 -13.26
CA ILE A 102 2.51 -3.07 -13.42
C ILE A 102 2.21 -2.36 -14.73
N CYS A 103 2.96 -1.29 -15.00
CA CYS A 103 2.90 -0.55 -16.26
C CYS A 103 4.21 0.20 -16.53
N THR A 104 4.33 0.70 -17.75
CA THR A 104 5.44 1.55 -18.20
C THR A 104 4.88 2.72 -18.99
N PHE A 105 5.37 3.93 -18.73
CA PHE A 105 4.96 5.13 -19.47
C PHE A 105 6.16 6.05 -19.73
N TYR A 106 6.04 6.94 -20.72
CA TYR A 106 7.07 7.92 -21.01
C TYR A 106 7.09 9.04 -19.99
N GLY A 107 8.26 9.34 -19.43
CA GLY A 107 8.42 10.39 -18.43
C GLY A 107 9.81 10.41 -17.78
N LYS A 108 9.99 11.34 -16.86
CA LYS A 108 11.19 11.46 -16.01
C LYS A 108 10.75 11.52 -14.56
N ILE A 109 11.66 11.14 -13.65
CA ILE A 109 11.40 11.25 -12.20
C ILE A 109 11.00 12.68 -11.80
N ALA A 110 11.63 13.70 -12.42
CA ALA A 110 11.33 15.10 -12.14
C ALA A 110 9.90 15.55 -12.54
N ASP A 111 9.27 14.81 -13.45
CA ASP A 111 7.91 15.11 -13.95
C ASP A 111 6.83 14.36 -13.16
N LEU A 112 7.22 13.53 -12.17
CA LEU A 112 6.26 12.83 -11.32
C LEU A 112 5.43 13.80 -10.48
N PRO A 113 4.12 13.54 -10.30
CA PRO A 113 3.25 14.43 -9.55
C PRO A 113 3.67 14.57 -8.09
N ALA A 114 3.59 15.80 -7.56
CA ALA A 114 3.94 16.12 -6.18
C ALA A 114 3.16 15.27 -5.15
N MET A 115 1.94 14.88 -5.50
CA MET A 115 1.09 14.03 -4.67
C MET A 115 1.75 12.69 -4.29
N LEU A 116 2.67 12.14 -5.10
CA LEU A 116 3.40 10.94 -4.72
C LEU A 116 4.24 11.19 -3.46
N TYR A 117 4.98 12.29 -3.45
CA TYR A 117 5.84 12.67 -2.32
C TYR A 117 5.03 12.99 -1.06
N GLU A 118 3.86 13.61 -1.22
CA GLU A 118 2.90 13.87 -0.13
C GLU A 118 2.29 12.57 0.46
N ASN A 119 2.32 11.49 -0.31
CA ASN A 119 1.81 10.18 0.09
C ASN A 119 2.92 9.15 0.39
N GLY A 120 4.07 9.61 0.86
CA GLY A 120 5.12 8.75 1.39
C GLY A 120 6.05 8.13 0.34
N PHE A 121 6.06 8.68 -0.88
CA PHE A 121 7.08 8.31 -1.86
C PHE A 121 8.32 9.18 -1.69
N LEU A 122 9.50 8.58 -1.79
CA LEU A 122 10.76 9.31 -1.71
C LEU A 122 11.75 8.87 -2.78
N GLN A 123 12.46 9.83 -3.33
CA GLN A 123 13.55 9.59 -4.28
C GLN A 123 14.77 9.06 -3.54
N VAL A 124 15.32 7.94 -4.00
CA VAL A 124 16.49 7.27 -3.41
C VAL A 124 17.73 7.35 -4.28
N GLY A 125 17.53 7.66 -5.55
CA GLY A 125 18.59 7.78 -6.55
C GLY A 125 18.19 8.74 -7.66
N ARG A 126 18.98 8.77 -8.74
CA ARG A 126 18.63 9.56 -9.93
C ARG A 126 17.43 9.01 -10.68
N SER A 127 17.23 7.70 -10.58
CA SER A 127 16.26 6.93 -11.35
C SER A 127 15.19 6.26 -10.52
N ASP A 128 15.28 6.29 -9.19
CA ASP A 128 14.46 5.45 -8.34
C ASP A 128 13.68 6.27 -7.30
N VAL A 129 12.41 5.96 -7.17
CA VAL A 129 11.48 6.49 -6.16
C VAL A 129 10.82 5.32 -5.46
N VAL A 130 10.85 5.27 -4.12
CA VAL A 130 10.26 4.19 -3.31
C VAL A 130 9.07 4.68 -2.51
N ASN A 131 8.12 3.82 -2.29
CA ASN A 131 7.02 4.02 -1.35
C ASN A 131 7.47 3.53 0.03
N LEU A 132 7.52 4.43 1.02
CA LEU A 132 7.97 4.15 2.40
C LEU A 132 7.14 3.05 3.08
N GLN A 133 5.87 2.92 2.72
CA GLN A 133 4.98 1.88 3.23
C GLN A 133 5.52 0.47 3.00
N TYR A 134 6.26 0.26 1.91
CA TYR A 134 6.80 -1.03 1.54
C TYR A 134 8.28 -1.21 1.86
N VAL A 135 8.91 -0.24 2.51
CA VAL A 135 10.30 -0.35 2.94
C VAL A 135 10.39 -1.25 4.17
N ARG A 136 11.16 -2.31 4.05
CA ARG A 136 11.46 -3.24 5.14
C ARG A 136 12.65 -2.80 5.96
N SER A 137 13.73 -2.40 5.28
CA SER A 137 14.95 -1.92 5.94
C SER A 137 15.73 -0.94 5.07
N ILE A 138 16.52 -0.06 5.74
CA ILE A 138 17.46 0.84 5.09
C ILE A 138 18.82 0.66 5.75
N ARG A 139 19.78 0.05 5.05
CA ARG A 139 21.13 -0.24 5.55
C ARG A 139 22.16 -0.16 4.43
N ASN A 140 23.36 0.28 4.76
CA ASN A 140 24.52 0.24 3.85
C ASN A 140 24.23 0.85 2.46
N TYR A 141 23.54 1.99 2.41
CA TYR A 141 23.13 2.65 1.15
C TYR A 141 22.23 1.78 0.27
N LYS A 142 21.43 0.93 0.88
CA LYS A 142 20.40 0.13 0.21
C LYS A 142 19.07 0.26 0.93
N VAL A 143 17.99 0.24 0.17
CA VAL A 143 16.62 0.06 0.62
C VAL A 143 16.20 -1.35 0.24
N GLU A 144 15.76 -2.13 1.20
CA GLU A 144 15.13 -3.42 1.01
C GLU A 144 13.61 -3.25 1.10
N LEU A 145 12.90 -3.66 0.08
CA LEU A 145 11.43 -3.64 0.05
C LEU A 145 10.85 -4.94 0.60
N ARG A 146 9.58 -4.91 1.02
CA ARG A 146 8.86 -6.11 1.49
C ARG A 146 8.74 -7.20 0.43
N SER A 147 8.78 -6.84 -0.86
CA SER A 147 8.86 -7.77 -1.99
C SER A 147 10.20 -8.49 -2.13
N GLY A 148 11.23 -8.12 -1.35
CA GLY A 148 12.59 -8.63 -1.45
C GLY A 148 13.48 -7.90 -2.45
N VAL A 149 12.95 -6.90 -3.15
CA VAL A 149 13.75 -6.06 -4.06
C VAL A 149 14.67 -5.15 -3.25
N GLU A 150 15.94 -5.08 -3.64
CA GLU A 150 16.92 -4.15 -3.11
C GLU A 150 17.22 -3.02 -4.12
N LEU A 151 17.11 -1.78 -3.68
CA LEU A 151 17.45 -0.59 -4.47
C LEU A 151 18.63 0.15 -3.83
N SER A 152 19.54 0.64 -4.68
CA SER A 152 20.70 1.43 -4.21
C SER A 152 20.30 2.85 -3.87
N VAL A 153 20.76 3.36 -2.75
CA VAL A 153 20.54 4.75 -2.31
C VAL A 153 21.78 5.57 -2.56
N SER A 154 21.65 6.65 -3.32
CA SER A 154 22.73 7.60 -3.52
C SER A 154 23.08 8.32 -2.20
N ARG A 155 24.35 8.64 -1.98
CA ARG A 155 24.84 9.25 -0.73
C ARG A 155 24.06 10.51 -0.34
N GLN A 156 23.71 11.34 -1.32
CA GLN A 156 22.97 12.58 -1.10
C GLN A 156 21.54 12.36 -0.56
N TYR A 157 20.91 11.21 -0.85
CA TYR A 157 19.55 10.90 -0.40
C TYR A 157 19.52 10.06 0.88
N TYR A 158 20.65 9.42 1.27
CA TYR A 158 20.67 8.41 2.32
C TYR A 158 20.20 8.92 3.67
N THR A 159 20.67 10.08 4.10
CA THR A 159 20.27 10.65 5.40
C THR A 159 18.81 11.05 5.38
N ALA A 160 18.35 11.72 4.31
CA ALA A 160 16.97 12.18 4.20
C ALA A 160 15.97 11.02 4.18
N ILE A 161 16.22 9.98 3.39
CA ILE A 161 15.30 8.83 3.33
C ILE A 161 15.29 8.05 4.63
N ARG A 162 16.42 7.91 5.31
CA ARG A 162 16.49 7.24 6.60
C ARG A 162 15.69 7.97 7.68
N SER A 163 15.83 9.31 7.75
CA SER A 163 15.07 10.14 8.69
C SER A 163 13.57 10.05 8.38
N ALA A 164 13.17 10.26 7.14
CA ALA A 164 11.77 10.19 6.73
C ALA A 164 11.15 8.81 6.97
N TRP A 165 11.88 7.73 6.75
CA TRP A 165 11.40 6.38 7.05
C TRP A 165 11.23 6.12 8.55
N LEU A 166 12.12 6.65 9.40
CA LEU A 166 11.97 6.55 10.85
C LEU A 166 10.77 7.37 11.37
N GLU A 167 10.57 8.57 10.83
CA GLU A 167 9.40 9.40 11.14
C GLU A 167 8.10 8.71 10.69
N TRP A 168 8.10 8.15 9.49
CA TRP A 168 6.95 7.41 8.96
C TRP A 168 6.63 6.19 9.83
N LYS A 169 7.64 5.43 10.26
CA LYS A 169 7.46 4.32 11.20
C LYS A 169 6.90 4.77 12.54
N GLY A 170 7.35 5.91 13.07
CA GLY A 170 6.83 6.45 14.32
C GLY A 170 5.37 6.93 14.22
N GLN A 171 4.90 7.31 13.03
CA GLN A 171 3.52 7.73 12.81
C GLN A 171 2.58 6.55 12.49
N PHE A 172 3.08 5.50 11.83
CA PHE A 172 2.28 4.42 11.26
C PHE A 172 2.77 3.00 11.61
N GLY A 173 3.87 2.86 12.33
CA GLY A 173 4.56 1.60 12.58
C GLY A 173 5.07 1.49 13.98
N ASP A 174 4.20 1.14 14.91
CA ASP A 174 4.58 0.33 16.05
C ASP A 174 4.16 -1.12 15.74
N GLU A 175 5.05 -1.84 15.05
CA GLU A 175 5.17 -3.31 15.15
C GLU A 175 6.57 -3.76 14.71
#